data_1e9e558faf75900aafc2ab629fce5107
#
_entry.id   1e9e558faf75900aafc2ab629fce5107
#
_cell.length_a   1.000
_cell.length_b   1.000
_cell.length_c   1.000
_cell.angle_alpha   90.00
_cell.angle_beta   90.00
_cell.angle_gamma   90.00
#
_symmetry.space_group_name_H-M   'P 1'
#
loop_
_entity.id
_entity.type
_entity.pdbx_description
1 polymer ?
#
loop_
_entity_poly.entity_id
_entity_poly.type
_entity_poly.pdbx_seq_one_letter_code
_entity_poly.pdbx_strand_id
1 'polypeptide(L)'
;MAAVFAIWGVMLILMDYRNGEMGKSFLHRPLLVFHEAGHVVFMPFGEWMTVFGGTLGQLLMPAIMAGALLLKNGDRFGAALGVWLLGVSVLDVAPYIYDALHPQLMLLGGHTGENGPHDWIYLLSSLGLLHRAQMIGALTHHVGALIVVGASLWSAREAWNIEMEWTVALD
;
A
#
# COMPACT_ATOMS: atom_id res chain seq x y z
N MET A 1 8.26 2.26 -20.08
CA MET A 1 7.20 2.18 -19.03
C MET A 1 7.79 1.77 -17.69
N ALA A 2 8.56 0.69 -17.55
CA ALA A 2 9.17 0.25 -16.28
C ALA A 2 9.96 1.35 -15.54
N ALA A 3 10.76 2.14 -16.28
CA ALA A 3 11.52 3.25 -15.70
C ALA A 3 10.64 4.33 -15.01
N VAL A 4 9.46 4.61 -15.56
CA VAL A 4 8.52 5.58 -14.97
C VAL A 4 8.03 5.09 -13.60
N PHE A 5 7.64 3.81 -13.50
CA PHE A 5 7.20 3.22 -12.22
C PHE A 5 8.35 3.13 -11.22
N ALA A 6 9.58 2.83 -11.68
CA ALA A 6 10.75 2.80 -10.80
C ALA A 6 11.05 4.20 -10.21
N ILE A 7 11.07 5.25 -11.05
CA ILE A 7 11.29 6.62 -10.60
C ILE A 7 10.17 7.06 -9.66
N TRP A 8 8.91 6.80 -10.02
CA TRP A 8 7.77 7.14 -9.17
C TRP A 8 7.82 6.39 -7.84
N GLY A 9 8.16 5.09 -7.86
CA GLY A 9 8.35 4.30 -6.64
C GLY A 9 9.41 4.88 -5.70
N VAL A 10 10.56 5.30 -6.26
CA VAL A 10 11.61 5.97 -5.46
C VAL A 10 11.09 7.27 -4.85
N MET A 11 10.35 8.09 -5.61
CA MET A 11 9.74 9.32 -5.08
C MET A 11 8.80 9.04 -3.91
N LEU A 12 7.97 7.98 -4.01
CA LEU A 12 7.04 7.60 -2.93
C LEU A 12 7.78 7.06 -1.69
N ILE A 13 8.83 6.27 -1.88
CA ILE A 13 9.67 5.75 -0.79
C ILE A 13 10.36 6.89 -0.03
N LEU A 14 10.76 7.96 -0.73
CA LEU A 14 11.44 9.10 -0.13
C LEU A 14 10.50 10.09 0.57
N MET A 15 9.18 9.94 0.46
CA MET A 15 8.22 10.73 1.23
C MET A 15 8.36 10.43 2.72
N ASP A 16 8.34 11.46 3.55
CA ASP A 16 8.46 11.28 5.00
C ASP A 16 7.15 10.73 5.59
N TYR A 17 7.19 9.43 5.89
CA TYR A 17 6.05 8.72 6.51
C TYR A 17 5.71 9.24 7.92
N ARG A 18 6.62 9.95 8.60
CA ARG A 18 6.40 10.46 9.96
C ARG A 18 5.49 11.67 10.00
N ASN A 19 5.38 12.40 8.90
CA ASN A 19 4.55 13.61 8.80
C ASN A 19 3.36 13.46 7.83
N GLY A 20 3.11 12.23 7.34
CA GLY A 20 1.98 11.92 6.48
C GLY A 20 2.06 12.49 5.05
N GLU A 21 3.27 12.76 4.53
CA GLU A 21 3.43 13.25 3.15
C GLU A 21 2.79 12.33 2.10
N MET A 22 2.73 11.02 2.39
CA MET A 22 2.12 10.03 1.51
C MET A 22 0.64 10.33 1.22
N GLY A 23 -0.09 10.95 2.16
CA GLY A 23 -1.48 11.41 1.97
C GLY A 23 -1.64 12.47 0.87
N LYS A 24 -0.56 13.14 0.44
CA LYS A 24 -0.55 14.08 -0.68
C LYS A 24 -0.36 13.38 -2.04
N SER A 25 0.01 12.10 -2.04
CA SER A 25 0.19 11.31 -3.25
C SER A 25 -1.14 11.15 -4.00
N PHE A 26 -1.07 11.20 -5.34
CA PHE A 26 -2.22 10.87 -6.19
C PHE A 26 -2.80 9.48 -5.86
N LEU A 27 -1.93 8.51 -5.53
CA LEU A 27 -2.35 7.13 -5.26
C LEU A 27 -3.07 6.97 -3.92
N HIS A 28 -2.87 7.87 -2.96
CA HIS A 28 -3.58 7.81 -1.69
C HIS A 28 -5.10 7.79 -1.86
N ARG A 29 -5.65 8.65 -2.72
CA ARG A 29 -7.12 8.76 -2.90
C ARG A 29 -7.78 7.46 -3.39
N PRO A 30 -7.32 6.81 -4.48
CA PRO A 30 -7.90 5.53 -4.88
C PRO A 30 -7.67 4.42 -3.84
N LEU A 31 -6.52 4.40 -3.15
CA LEU A 31 -6.25 3.44 -2.08
C LEU A 31 -7.22 3.64 -0.90
N LEU A 32 -7.52 4.88 -0.53
CA LEU A 32 -8.48 5.23 0.52
C LEU A 32 -9.89 4.72 0.20
N VAL A 33 -10.32 4.74 -1.06
CA VAL A 33 -11.63 4.17 -1.46
C VAL A 33 -11.70 2.68 -1.12
N PHE A 34 -10.64 1.93 -1.37
CA PHE A 34 -10.58 0.50 -1.02
C PHE A 34 -10.44 0.27 0.49
N HIS A 35 -9.81 1.19 1.20
CA HIS A 35 -9.77 1.19 2.66
C HIS A 35 -11.20 1.31 3.24
N GLU A 36 -11.94 2.34 2.84
CA GLU A 36 -13.33 2.54 3.32
C GLU A 36 -14.25 1.38 2.91
N ALA A 37 -14.12 0.87 1.68
CA ALA A 37 -14.85 -0.31 1.25
C ALA A 37 -14.51 -1.55 2.10
N GLY A 38 -13.28 -1.68 2.54
CA GLY A 38 -12.80 -2.76 3.40
C GLY A 38 -13.54 -2.80 4.73
N HIS A 39 -13.79 -1.68 5.39
CA HIS A 39 -14.60 -1.63 6.61
C HIS A 39 -15.98 -2.25 6.40
N VAL A 40 -16.63 -1.93 5.29
CA VAL A 40 -17.96 -2.44 4.95
C VAL A 40 -17.93 -3.94 4.63
N VAL A 41 -16.96 -4.39 3.83
CA VAL A 41 -16.83 -5.80 3.43
C VAL A 41 -16.54 -6.70 4.63
N PHE A 42 -15.74 -6.25 5.58
CA PHE A 42 -15.35 -7.03 6.74
C PHE A 42 -16.25 -6.84 7.97
N MET A 43 -17.25 -5.97 7.90
CA MET A 43 -18.24 -5.74 8.98
C MET A 43 -18.92 -7.03 9.50
N PRO A 44 -19.32 -8.01 8.67
CA PRO A 44 -19.95 -9.24 9.17
C PRO A 44 -19.06 -10.10 10.07
N PHE A 45 -17.74 -9.83 10.11
CA PHE A 45 -16.78 -10.61 10.90
C PHE A 45 -16.48 -10.02 12.29
N GLY A 46 -17.27 -9.03 12.73
CA GLY A 46 -17.16 -8.40 14.04
C GLY A 46 -16.30 -7.12 14.02
N GLU A 47 -16.36 -6.37 15.14
CA GLU A 47 -15.81 -5.02 15.23
C GLU A 47 -14.31 -4.97 14.90
N TRP A 48 -13.50 -5.87 15.47
CA TRP A 48 -12.07 -5.89 15.22
C TRP A 48 -11.75 -6.10 13.74
N MET A 49 -12.45 -7.03 13.08
CA MET A 49 -12.29 -7.27 11.64
C MET A 49 -12.87 -6.13 10.81
N THR A 50 -13.90 -5.45 11.26
CA THR A 50 -14.40 -4.23 10.60
C THR A 50 -13.31 -3.19 10.56
N VAL A 51 -12.68 -2.89 11.68
CA VAL A 51 -11.62 -1.87 11.76
C VAL A 51 -10.37 -2.29 10.98
N PHE A 52 -9.89 -3.52 11.16
CA PHE A 52 -8.75 -4.04 10.37
C PHE A 52 -9.06 -4.15 8.88
N GLY A 53 -10.33 -4.33 8.55
CA GLY A 53 -10.86 -4.47 7.19
C GLY A 53 -10.50 -3.32 6.28
N GLY A 54 -10.41 -2.10 6.79
CA GLY A 54 -9.95 -0.94 6.01
C GLY A 54 -8.55 -1.18 5.42
N THR A 55 -7.59 -1.44 6.27
CA THR A 55 -6.22 -1.78 5.81
C THR A 55 -6.20 -3.03 4.94
N LEU A 56 -6.94 -4.07 5.32
CA LEU A 56 -6.98 -5.31 4.57
C LEU A 56 -7.57 -5.13 3.16
N GLY A 57 -8.66 -4.38 3.02
CA GLY A 57 -9.26 -4.06 1.71
C GLY A 57 -8.31 -3.30 0.80
N GLN A 58 -7.59 -2.32 1.36
CA GLN A 58 -6.59 -1.54 0.66
C GLN A 58 -5.43 -2.41 0.13
N LEU A 59 -4.99 -3.42 0.88
CA LEU A 59 -3.91 -4.32 0.48
C LEU A 59 -4.40 -5.44 -0.46
N LEU A 60 -5.57 -5.98 -0.22
CA LEU A 60 -6.12 -7.08 -1.02
C LEU A 60 -6.41 -6.69 -2.47
N MET A 61 -6.86 -5.47 -2.72
CA MET A 61 -7.18 -5.03 -4.08
C MET A 61 -5.99 -5.17 -5.04
N PRO A 62 -4.81 -4.56 -4.78
CA PRO A 62 -3.67 -4.74 -5.68
C PRO A 62 -3.11 -6.17 -5.69
N ALA A 63 -3.21 -6.90 -4.57
CA ALA A 63 -2.80 -8.31 -4.53
C ALA A 63 -3.67 -9.20 -5.42
N ILE A 64 -5.00 -9.03 -5.38
CA ILE A 64 -5.94 -9.77 -6.24
C ILE A 64 -5.70 -9.39 -7.71
N MET A 65 -5.49 -8.11 -8.01
CA MET A 65 -5.18 -7.65 -9.36
C MET A 65 -3.90 -8.28 -9.89
N ALA A 66 -2.81 -8.28 -9.11
CA ALA A 66 -1.54 -8.92 -9.47
C ALA A 66 -1.73 -10.41 -9.73
N GLY A 67 -2.43 -11.11 -8.82
CA GLY A 67 -2.74 -12.53 -8.97
C GLY A 67 -3.57 -12.84 -10.21
N ALA A 68 -4.59 -12.04 -10.50
CA ALA A 68 -5.43 -12.23 -11.67
C ALA A 68 -4.64 -12.02 -12.98
N LEU A 69 -3.81 -10.99 -13.07
CA LEU A 69 -2.95 -10.72 -14.22
C LEU A 69 -1.97 -11.86 -14.45
N LEU A 70 -1.34 -12.36 -13.39
CA LEU A 70 -0.37 -13.44 -13.49
C LEU A 70 -1.03 -14.78 -13.84
N LEU A 71 -2.07 -15.18 -13.10
CA LEU A 71 -2.60 -16.55 -13.15
C LEU A 71 -3.63 -16.76 -14.26
N LYS A 72 -4.44 -15.73 -14.57
CA LYS A 72 -5.47 -15.85 -15.61
C LYS A 72 -4.98 -15.39 -16.98
N ASN A 73 -4.20 -14.30 -17.01
CA ASN A 73 -3.81 -13.67 -18.27
C ASN A 73 -2.37 -14.00 -18.68
N GLY A 74 -1.54 -14.58 -17.80
CA GLY A 74 -0.12 -14.79 -18.04
C GLY A 74 0.70 -13.49 -18.16
N ASP A 75 0.08 -12.34 -17.82
CA ASP A 75 0.70 -11.02 -17.92
C ASP A 75 1.63 -10.79 -16.72
N ARG A 76 2.91 -11.15 -16.89
CA ARG A 76 3.94 -11.01 -15.87
C ARG A 76 4.33 -9.55 -15.62
N PHE A 77 4.33 -8.72 -16.69
CA PHE A 77 4.62 -7.30 -16.54
C PHE A 77 3.50 -6.58 -15.77
N GLY A 78 2.25 -6.80 -16.14
CA GLY A 78 1.10 -6.26 -15.43
C GLY A 78 1.01 -6.76 -13.99
N ALA A 79 1.35 -8.04 -13.75
CA ALA A 79 1.43 -8.60 -12.40
C ALA A 79 2.50 -7.90 -11.54
N ALA A 80 3.68 -7.61 -12.12
CA ALA A 80 4.73 -6.86 -11.44
C ALA A 80 4.26 -5.45 -11.05
N LEU A 81 3.49 -4.77 -11.91
CA LEU A 81 2.88 -3.48 -11.57
C LEU A 81 1.81 -3.60 -10.48
N GLY A 82 1.06 -4.70 -10.45
CA GLY A 82 0.13 -4.99 -9.36
C GLY A 82 0.83 -5.18 -8.01
N VAL A 83 1.97 -5.89 -8.00
CA VAL A 83 2.82 -6.03 -6.80
C VAL A 83 3.47 -4.69 -6.43
N TRP A 84 3.85 -3.87 -7.41
CA TRP A 84 4.33 -2.51 -7.16
C TRP A 84 3.26 -1.67 -6.44
N LEU A 85 2.02 -1.71 -6.91
CA LEU A 85 0.89 -1.01 -6.28
C LEU A 85 0.60 -1.56 -4.86
N LEU A 86 0.76 -2.87 -4.64
CA LEU A 86 0.69 -3.46 -3.30
C LEU A 86 1.76 -2.86 -2.38
N GLY A 87 3.00 -2.74 -2.85
CA GLY A 87 4.07 -2.08 -2.10
C GLY A 87 3.76 -0.62 -1.78
N VAL A 88 3.21 0.13 -2.74
CA VAL A 88 2.74 1.50 -2.51
C VAL A 88 1.60 1.54 -1.50
N SER A 89 0.69 0.59 -1.52
CA SER A 89 -0.38 0.47 -0.54
C SER A 89 0.17 0.24 0.88
N VAL A 90 1.22 -0.57 1.02
CA VAL A 90 1.91 -0.77 2.30
C VAL A 90 2.62 0.52 2.75
N LEU A 91 3.25 1.29 1.83
CA LEU A 91 3.82 2.60 2.14
C LEU A 91 2.76 3.59 2.62
N ASP A 92 1.56 3.55 2.03
CA ASP A 92 0.45 4.45 2.34
C ASP A 92 -0.17 4.18 3.73
N VAL A 93 -0.17 2.93 4.18
CA VAL A 93 -0.61 2.53 5.52
C VAL A 93 0.40 2.92 6.61
N ALA A 94 1.69 2.99 6.28
CA ALA A 94 2.76 3.20 7.26
C ALA A 94 2.63 4.49 8.09
N PRO A 95 2.37 5.68 7.51
CA PRO A 95 2.14 6.90 8.29
C PRO A 95 0.92 6.81 9.20
N TYR A 96 -0.14 6.12 8.79
CA TYR A 96 -1.33 5.94 9.59
C TYR A 96 -1.08 5.08 10.83
N ILE A 97 -0.24 4.02 10.70
CA ILE A 97 0.24 3.24 11.84
C ILE A 97 1.14 4.09 12.75
N TYR A 98 2.08 4.82 12.16
CA TYR A 98 3.06 5.64 12.88
C TYR A 98 2.37 6.72 13.73
N ASP A 99 1.34 7.35 13.18
CA ASP A 99 0.55 8.42 13.80
C ASP A 99 -0.22 7.97 15.04
N ALA A 100 -0.56 6.68 15.17
CA ALA A 100 -1.42 6.16 16.21
C ALA A 100 -0.95 6.47 17.65
N LEU A 101 0.37 6.65 17.87
CA LEU A 101 0.90 6.98 19.20
C LEU A 101 0.70 8.46 19.57
N HIS A 102 0.80 9.35 18.59
CA HIS A 102 0.63 10.80 18.73
C HIS A 102 -0.16 11.33 17.54
N PRO A 103 -1.50 11.22 17.56
CA PRO A 103 -2.33 11.45 16.38
C PRO A 103 -2.33 12.91 15.93
N GLN A 104 -1.73 13.18 14.79
CA GLN A 104 -1.62 14.50 14.17
C GLN A 104 -2.21 14.53 12.76
N LEU A 105 -2.34 13.35 12.12
CA LEU A 105 -2.85 13.26 10.75
C LEU A 105 -4.33 13.68 10.70
N MET A 106 -4.65 14.51 9.72
CA MET A 106 -6.03 14.82 9.38
C MET A 106 -6.65 13.63 8.66
N LEU A 107 -7.64 13.01 9.29
CA LEU A 107 -8.35 11.85 8.79
C LEU A 107 -9.56 12.23 7.95
N LEU A 108 -10.13 11.24 7.27
CA LEU A 108 -11.38 11.39 6.54
C LEU A 108 -12.47 11.86 7.52
N GLY A 109 -13.17 12.95 7.17
CA GLY A 109 -14.14 13.59 8.09
C GLY A 109 -13.63 14.81 8.82
N GLY A 110 -12.34 15.17 8.65
CA GLY A 110 -11.80 16.44 9.13
C GLY A 110 -11.47 16.45 10.63
N HIS A 111 -11.10 15.32 11.20
CA HIS A 111 -10.63 15.18 12.57
C HIS A 111 -9.27 14.48 12.64
N THR A 112 -8.60 14.58 13.78
CA THR A 112 -7.44 13.74 14.10
C THR A 112 -7.86 12.57 14.99
N GLY A 113 -6.99 11.59 15.19
CA GLY A 113 -7.26 10.47 16.10
C GLY A 113 -7.43 10.87 17.57
N GLU A 114 -7.09 12.12 17.95
CA GLU A 114 -7.39 12.64 19.30
C GLU A 114 -8.88 12.95 19.50
N ASN A 115 -9.57 13.34 18.43
CA ASN A 115 -10.93 13.85 18.48
C ASN A 115 -11.94 12.96 17.73
N GLY A 116 -11.51 11.81 17.20
CA GLY A 116 -12.36 10.91 16.44
C GLY A 116 -11.77 9.52 16.28
N PRO A 117 -12.47 8.61 15.59
CA PRO A 117 -12.03 7.24 15.41
C PRO A 117 -10.72 7.17 14.62
N HIS A 118 -9.85 6.24 15.02
CA HIS A 118 -8.58 5.97 14.37
C HIS A 118 -8.28 4.48 14.44
N ASP A 119 -8.28 3.80 13.30
CA ASP A 119 -8.21 2.34 13.23
C ASP A 119 -7.00 1.78 13.99
N TRP A 120 -5.83 2.33 13.73
CA TRP A 120 -4.60 1.80 14.30
C TRP A 120 -4.44 2.10 15.79
N ILE A 121 -5.10 3.14 16.34
CA ILE A 121 -5.22 3.32 17.79
C ILE A 121 -6.03 2.16 18.38
N TYR A 122 -7.19 1.85 17.78
CA TYR A 122 -8.05 0.75 18.23
C TYR A 122 -7.31 -0.60 18.14
N LEU A 123 -6.76 -0.91 16.97
CA LEU A 123 -6.10 -2.20 16.71
C LEU A 123 -4.88 -2.42 17.63
N LEU A 124 -3.99 -1.44 17.71
CA LEU A 124 -2.80 -1.57 18.53
C LEU A 124 -3.11 -1.52 20.04
N SER A 125 -4.12 -0.77 20.47
CA SER A 125 -4.58 -0.77 21.86
C SER A 125 -5.15 -2.12 22.24
N SER A 126 -5.98 -2.72 21.39
CA SER A 126 -6.57 -4.04 21.64
C SER A 126 -5.52 -5.15 21.78
N LEU A 127 -4.36 -4.98 21.18
CA LEU A 127 -3.22 -5.90 21.24
C LEU A 127 -2.17 -5.52 22.32
N GLY A 128 -2.35 -4.40 23.03
CA GLY A 128 -1.37 -3.88 23.99
C GLY A 128 -0.09 -3.34 23.32
N LEU A 129 -0.13 -3.03 22.02
CA LEU A 129 1.02 -2.64 21.19
C LEU A 129 1.07 -1.16 20.83
N LEU A 130 0.15 -0.33 21.34
CA LEU A 130 0.10 1.10 20.95
C LEU A 130 1.43 1.82 21.17
N HIS A 131 2.13 1.52 22.26
CA HIS A 131 3.45 2.08 22.55
C HIS A 131 4.53 1.75 21.50
N ARG A 132 4.28 0.79 20.61
CA ARG A 132 5.17 0.38 19.51
C ARG A 132 4.71 0.90 18.15
N ALA A 133 3.67 1.72 18.07
CA ALA A 133 3.08 2.18 16.82
C ALA A 133 4.13 2.79 15.88
N GLN A 134 5.01 3.65 16.39
CA GLN A 134 6.06 4.27 15.58
C GLN A 134 7.06 3.25 15.01
N MET A 135 7.45 2.25 15.80
CA MET A 135 8.32 1.18 15.32
C MET A 135 7.63 0.32 14.27
N ILE A 136 6.35 -0.02 14.49
CA ILE A 136 5.56 -0.82 13.53
C ILE A 136 5.35 -0.03 12.24
N GLY A 137 5.01 1.26 12.33
CA GLY A 137 4.86 2.14 11.16
C GLY A 137 6.16 2.26 10.36
N ALA A 138 7.31 2.45 11.04
CA ALA A 138 8.62 2.48 10.39
C ALA A 138 8.93 1.15 9.67
N LEU A 139 8.70 0.02 10.33
CA LEU A 139 8.88 -1.31 9.73
C LEU A 139 7.97 -1.51 8.52
N THR A 140 6.70 -1.11 8.62
CA THR A 140 5.74 -1.16 7.52
C THR A 140 6.23 -0.34 6.32
N HIS A 141 6.77 0.86 6.54
CA HIS A 141 7.36 1.68 5.48
C HIS A 141 8.52 0.94 4.79
N HIS A 142 9.47 0.38 5.54
CA HIS A 142 10.59 -0.35 4.96
C HIS A 142 10.15 -1.61 4.20
N VAL A 143 9.16 -2.34 4.70
CA VAL A 143 8.56 -3.48 3.97
C VAL A 143 7.95 -3.02 2.65
N GLY A 144 7.16 -1.94 2.68
CA GLY A 144 6.59 -1.34 1.47
C GLY A 144 7.67 -0.94 0.46
N ALA A 145 8.75 -0.30 0.93
CA ALA A 145 9.89 0.09 0.09
C ALA A 145 10.55 -1.12 -0.57
N LEU A 146 10.79 -2.20 0.17
CA LEU A 146 11.36 -3.43 -0.39
C LEU A 146 10.46 -4.06 -1.45
N ILE A 147 9.13 -4.08 -1.24
CA ILE A 147 8.18 -4.58 -2.22
C ILE A 147 8.20 -3.73 -3.49
N VAL A 148 8.18 -2.38 -3.36
CA VAL A 148 8.23 -1.46 -4.50
C VAL A 148 9.51 -1.64 -5.31
N VAL A 149 10.67 -1.73 -4.64
CA VAL A 149 11.96 -1.96 -5.32
C VAL A 149 11.97 -3.32 -6.02
N GLY A 150 11.58 -4.39 -5.35
CA GLY A 150 11.54 -5.73 -5.93
C GLY A 150 10.61 -5.82 -7.15
N ALA A 151 9.42 -5.22 -7.05
CA ALA A 151 8.46 -5.17 -8.15
C ALA A 151 8.96 -4.30 -9.32
N SER A 152 9.66 -3.20 -9.04
CA SER A 152 10.29 -2.37 -10.07
C SER A 152 11.37 -3.15 -10.84
N LEU A 153 12.21 -3.91 -10.15
CA LEU A 153 13.21 -4.78 -10.78
C LEU A 153 12.55 -5.88 -11.61
N TRP A 154 11.48 -6.48 -11.08
CA TRP A 154 10.73 -7.50 -11.83
C TRP A 154 10.09 -6.89 -13.09
N SER A 155 9.41 -5.75 -13.00
CA SER A 155 8.82 -5.09 -14.16
C SER A 155 9.86 -4.70 -15.22
N ALA A 156 11.05 -4.26 -14.81
CA ALA A 156 12.16 -3.95 -15.72
C ALA A 156 12.66 -5.19 -16.45
N ARG A 157 12.79 -6.31 -15.75
CA ARG A 157 13.17 -7.60 -16.36
C ARG A 157 12.14 -8.07 -17.38
N GLU A 158 10.85 -8.01 -17.05
CA GLU A 158 9.80 -8.46 -17.99
C GLU A 158 9.71 -7.52 -19.21
N ALA A 159 9.88 -6.21 -19.02
CA ALA A 159 9.96 -5.27 -20.13
C ALA A 159 11.13 -5.57 -21.09
N TRP A 160 12.29 -5.90 -20.54
CA TRP A 160 13.47 -6.30 -21.33
C TRP A 160 13.21 -7.58 -22.12
N ASN A 161 12.60 -8.60 -21.51
CA ASN A 161 12.29 -9.85 -22.18
C ASN A 161 11.33 -9.62 -23.38
N ILE A 162 10.31 -8.79 -23.20
CA ILE A 162 9.36 -8.44 -24.27
C ILE A 162 10.09 -7.74 -25.43
N GLU A 163 10.99 -6.79 -25.17
CA GLU A 163 11.77 -6.10 -26.21
C GLU A 163 12.66 -7.08 -26.99
N MET A 164 13.29 -8.02 -26.31
CA MET A 164 14.14 -9.03 -26.96
C MET A 164 13.34 -9.98 -27.87
N GLU A 165 12.15 -10.42 -27.43
CA GLU A 165 11.27 -11.27 -28.23
C GLU A 165 10.83 -10.56 -29.53
N TRP A 166 10.48 -9.28 -29.46
CA TRP A 166 10.14 -8.48 -30.64
C TRP A 166 11.32 -8.31 -31.62
N THR A 167 12.52 -8.09 -31.09
CA THR A 167 13.73 -7.92 -31.94
C THR A 167 14.03 -9.19 -32.72
N VAL A 168 13.98 -10.36 -32.06
CA VAL A 168 14.21 -11.67 -32.68
C VAL A 168 13.13 -12.03 -33.71
N ALA A 169 11.89 -11.59 -33.53
CA ALA A 169 10.79 -11.88 -34.45
C ALA A 169 10.84 -11.05 -35.76
N LEU A 170 11.64 -9.99 -35.81
CA LEU A 170 11.79 -9.10 -36.97
C LEU A 170 12.97 -9.44 -37.83
N ASP A 171 13.90 -10.27 -37.35
CA ASP A 171 15.09 -10.80 -38.09
C ASP A 171 14.74 -12.15 -38.76
#